data_d4eee1cc4b5f1e06d1de1075896a0421
#
_entry.id   d4eee1cc4b5f1e06d1de1075896a0421
#
_cell.length_a   1.000
_cell.length_b   1.000
_cell.length_c   1.000
_cell.angle_alpha   90.00
_cell.angle_beta   90.00
_cell.angle_gamma   90.00
#
_symmetry.space_group_name_H-M   'P 1'
#
loop_
_entity.id
_entity.type
_entity.pdbx_description
1 polymer ?
#
loop_
_entity_poly.entity_id
_entity_poly.type
_entity_poly.pdbx_seq_one_letter_code
_entity_poly.pdbx_strand_id
1 'polypeptide(L)'
;MDKQELKNILDKHLKWIRGENGGKRANLFGANLFGANLSGANLFGANLSGANLSRADLSRANLFGADLSGANLSGANLSRANLFGADYIEKAKNLFYPIACPEIGAFVGWKKARAKTSGHECIVKLEITEDAVRSSAAGRECRCSKATVLEIQDLEGNALEQAAVSDRDKNFHYIPGTVVSVSDFDENRWNECSTGIHFYITREEAVRHIL
;
A
#
# COMPACT_ATOMS: atom_id res chain seq x y z
N MET A 1 21.48 -15.37 13.46
CA MET A 1 22.32 -14.16 13.33
C MET A 1 22.25 -13.39 14.64
N ASP A 2 23.38 -12.93 15.15
CA ASP A 2 23.40 -12.12 16.36
C ASP A 2 23.07 -10.64 16.04
N LYS A 3 22.74 -9.87 17.10
CA LYS A 3 22.31 -8.45 16.94
C LYS A 3 23.44 -7.57 16.39
N GLN A 4 24.70 -7.86 16.74
CA GLN A 4 25.84 -7.04 16.30
C GLN A 4 26.16 -7.29 14.83
N GLU A 5 26.07 -8.54 14.38
CA GLU A 5 26.20 -8.92 12.99
C GLU A 5 25.14 -8.25 12.12
N LEU A 6 23.87 -8.34 12.53
CA LEU A 6 22.76 -7.67 11.85
C LEU A 6 22.99 -6.15 11.73
N LYS A 7 23.38 -5.52 12.86
CA LYS A 7 23.69 -4.09 12.85
C LYS A 7 24.80 -3.73 11.86
N ASN A 8 25.88 -4.49 11.83
CA ASN A 8 26.99 -4.27 10.89
C ASN A 8 26.55 -4.39 9.43
N ILE A 9 25.64 -5.35 9.11
CA ILE A 9 25.07 -5.51 7.77
C ILE A 9 24.24 -4.29 7.40
N LEU A 10 23.36 -3.82 8.31
CA LEU A 10 22.50 -2.67 8.07
C LEU A 10 23.30 -1.38 7.92
N ASP A 11 24.34 -1.16 8.73
CA ASP A 11 25.22 0.00 8.64
C ASP A 11 25.96 0.05 7.29
N LYS A 12 26.48 -1.08 6.82
CA LYS A 12 27.09 -1.18 5.48
C LYS A 12 26.05 -0.99 4.38
N HIS A 13 24.84 -1.45 4.57
CA HIS A 13 23.75 -1.28 3.62
C HIS A 13 23.35 0.19 3.48
N LEU A 14 23.24 0.92 4.59
CA LEU A 14 22.99 2.37 4.56
C LEU A 14 24.09 3.12 3.81
N LYS A 15 25.35 2.76 4.00
CA LYS A 15 26.46 3.30 3.21
C LYS A 15 26.33 3.01 1.73
N TRP A 16 25.91 1.80 1.38
CA TRP A 16 25.68 1.41 -0.02
C TRP A 16 24.55 2.24 -0.65
N ILE A 17 23.43 2.44 0.05
CA ILE A 17 22.32 3.28 -0.43
C ILE A 17 22.77 4.71 -0.69
N ARG A 18 23.70 5.24 0.14
CA ARG A 18 24.23 6.59 0.02
C ARG A 18 25.40 6.73 -0.96
N GLY A 19 25.87 5.63 -1.56
CA GLY A 19 27.06 5.62 -2.43
C GLY A 19 28.38 5.86 -1.67
N GLU A 20 28.41 5.62 -0.36
CA GLU A 20 29.58 5.85 0.49
C GLU A 20 30.59 4.69 0.40
N ASN A 21 31.90 5.02 0.58
CA ASN A 21 32.95 4.01 0.59
C ASN A 21 32.73 2.95 1.68
N GLY A 22 32.97 1.66 1.32
CA GLY A 22 32.75 0.53 2.21
C GLY A 22 31.29 0.12 2.35
N GLY A 23 30.39 0.76 1.59
CA GLY A 23 28.99 0.35 1.48
C GLY A 23 28.86 -1.02 0.80
N LYS A 24 27.94 -1.85 1.30
CA LYS A 24 27.64 -3.17 0.72
C LYS A 24 26.14 -3.43 0.84
N ARG A 25 25.49 -3.80 -0.27
CA ARG A 25 24.08 -4.22 -0.29
C ARG A 25 23.86 -5.34 0.74
N ALA A 26 22.80 -5.22 1.56
CA ALA A 26 22.49 -6.24 2.55
C ALA A 26 22.17 -7.57 1.87
N ASN A 27 22.91 -8.61 2.24
CA ASN A 27 22.62 -9.99 1.88
C ASN A 27 22.23 -10.72 3.18
N LEU A 28 20.92 -10.95 3.32
CA LEU A 28 20.29 -11.65 4.44
C LEU A 28 19.66 -12.97 3.97
N PHE A 29 20.18 -13.53 2.86
CA PHE A 29 19.72 -14.80 2.31
C PHE A 29 19.74 -15.89 3.37
N GLY A 30 18.58 -16.55 3.58
CA GLY A 30 18.44 -17.65 4.55
C GLY A 30 18.69 -17.26 6.02
N ALA A 31 18.87 -15.98 6.32
CA ALA A 31 19.19 -15.52 7.67
C ALA A 31 18.07 -15.87 8.68
N ASN A 32 18.46 -16.28 9.88
CA ASN A 32 17.50 -16.39 10.98
C ASN A 32 17.34 -15.03 11.67
N LEU A 33 16.21 -14.38 11.37
CA LEU A 33 15.78 -13.07 11.88
C LEU A 33 14.50 -13.19 12.74
N PHE A 34 14.25 -14.37 13.30
CA PHE A 34 13.10 -14.62 14.16
C PHE A 34 13.01 -13.57 15.28
N GLY A 35 11.87 -12.88 15.38
CA GLY A 35 11.62 -11.84 16.38
C GLY A 35 12.57 -10.64 16.33
N ALA A 36 13.32 -10.44 15.24
CA ALA A 36 14.23 -9.32 15.11
C ALA A 36 13.47 -7.99 15.09
N ASN A 37 14.02 -6.96 15.72
CA ASN A 37 13.54 -5.60 15.58
C ASN A 37 14.22 -4.93 14.37
N LEU A 38 13.45 -4.77 13.29
CA LEU A 38 13.81 -4.10 12.05
C LEU A 38 12.89 -2.90 11.78
N SER A 39 12.22 -2.39 12.84
CA SER A 39 11.32 -1.25 12.74
C SER A 39 12.05 -0.03 12.18
N GLY A 40 11.50 0.56 11.12
CA GLY A 40 12.08 1.71 10.42
C GLY A 40 13.39 1.41 9.67
N ALA A 41 13.83 0.15 9.58
CA ALA A 41 15.05 -0.19 8.86
C ALA A 41 14.93 0.14 7.36
N ASN A 42 16.00 0.69 6.79
CA ASN A 42 16.09 0.83 5.34
C ASN A 42 16.69 -0.43 4.73
N LEU A 43 15.84 -1.25 4.12
CA LEU A 43 16.16 -2.51 3.46
C LEU A 43 15.94 -2.42 1.94
N PHE A 44 16.02 -1.20 1.38
CA PHE A 44 15.87 -0.94 -0.05
C PHE A 44 16.73 -1.90 -0.89
N GLY A 45 16.08 -2.70 -1.73
CA GLY A 45 16.75 -3.66 -2.60
C GLY A 45 17.53 -4.76 -1.86
N ALA A 46 17.36 -4.98 -0.56
CA ALA A 46 18.06 -6.02 0.18
C ALA A 46 17.69 -7.43 -0.32
N ASN A 47 18.57 -8.39 -0.16
CA ASN A 47 18.26 -9.80 -0.38
C ASN A 47 17.85 -10.45 0.96
N LEU A 48 16.58 -10.78 1.09
CA LEU A 48 15.95 -11.46 2.24
C LEU A 48 15.39 -12.84 1.83
N SER A 49 15.76 -13.31 0.64
CA SER A 49 15.26 -14.57 0.10
C SER A 49 15.51 -15.73 1.07
N GLY A 50 14.48 -16.51 1.35
CA GLY A 50 14.54 -17.65 2.29
C GLY A 50 14.74 -17.26 3.77
N ALA A 51 14.84 -15.98 4.13
CA ALA A 51 15.06 -15.57 5.52
C ALA A 51 13.89 -15.95 6.43
N ASN A 52 14.19 -16.30 7.67
CA ASN A 52 13.18 -16.49 8.70
C ASN A 52 12.91 -15.16 9.42
N LEU A 53 11.89 -14.45 8.98
CA LEU A 53 11.41 -13.17 9.55
C LEU A 53 10.17 -13.38 10.46
N SER A 54 9.88 -14.63 10.86
CA SER A 54 8.70 -14.87 11.69
C SER A 54 8.76 -14.10 13.00
N ARG A 55 7.64 -13.44 13.35
CA ARG A 55 7.50 -12.52 14.49
C ARG A 55 8.45 -11.32 14.49
N ALA A 56 9.16 -11.02 13.41
CA ALA A 56 9.98 -9.83 13.31
C ALA A 56 9.12 -8.55 13.28
N ASP A 57 9.63 -7.48 13.85
CA ASP A 57 9.03 -6.15 13.70
C ASP A 57 9.68 -5.45 12.50
N LEU A 58 8.94 -5.34 11.40
CA LEU A 58 9.27 -4.64 10.16
C LEU A 58 8.43 -3.38 10.00
N SER A 59 7.78 -2.91 11.07
CA SER A 59 6.94 -1.72 11.00
C SER A 59 7.73 -0.51 10.47
N ARG A 60 7.16 0.23 9.52
CA ARG A 60 7.79 1.38 8.86
C ARG A 60 9.10 1.07 8.13
N ALA A 61 9.49 -0.19 7.96
CA ALA A 61 10.67 -0.55 7.20
C ALA A 61 10.50 -0.20 5.72
N ASN A 62 11.59 0.24 5.08
CA ASN A 62 11.63 0.40 3.63
C ASN A 62 12.15 -0.89 2.97
N LEU A 63 11.24 -1.67 2.40
CA LEU A 63 11.50 -2.92 1.67
C LEU A 63 11.36 -2.75 0.16
N PHE A 64 11.36 -1.50 -0.34
CA PHE A 64 11.24 -1.23 -1.78
C PHE A 64 12.27 -2.04 -2.58
N GLY A 65 11.80 -2.86 -3.54
CA GLY A 65 12.65 -3.69 -4.39
C GLY A 65 13.46 -4.77 -3.64
N ALA A 66 13.12 -5.10 -2.40
CA ALA A 66 13.76 -6.20 -1.67
C ALA A 66 13.29 -7.55 -2.19
N ASP A 67 14.19 -8.53 -2.27
CA ASP A 67 13.85 -9.92 -2.58
C ASP A 67 13.40 -10.65 -1.30
N LEU A 68 12.12 -11.01 -1.25
CA LEU A 68 11.49 -11.75 -0.15
C LEU A 68 11.09 -13.18 -0.57
N SER A 69 11.63 -13.69 -1.68
CA SER A 69 11.32 -15.02 -2.20
C SER A 69 11.54 -16.11 -1.15
N GLY A 70 10.49 -16.86 -0.84
CA GLY A 70 10.53 -17.94 0.14
C GLY A 70 10.79 -17.52 1.59
N ALA A 71 10.87 -16.22 1.91
CA ALA A 71 10.99 -15.74 3.27
C ALA A 71 9.79 -16.16 4.14
N ASN A 72 10.01 -16.48 5.40
CA ASN A 72 8.95 -16.77 6.35
C ASN A 72 8.58 -15.51 7.13
N LEU A 73 7.40 -14.95 6.84
CA LEU A 73 6.86 -13.74 7.47
C LEU A 73 5.75 -14.03 8.51
N SER A 74 5.65 -15.27 9.00
CA SER A 74 4.59 -15.67 9.95
C SER A 74 4.59 -14.78 11.20
N GLY A 75 3.50 -14.03 11.40
CA GLY A 75 3.35 -13.14 12.55
C GLY A 75 4.30 -11.93 12.56
N ALA A 76 4.97 -11.62 11.45
CA ALA A 76 5.75 -10.40 11.33
C ALA A 76 4.85 -9.17 11.32
N ASN A 77 5.30 -8.08 11.94
CA ASN A 77 4.62 -6.80 11.91
C ASN A 77 5.14 -5.97 10.72
N LEU A 78 4.33 -5.85 9.67
CA LEU A 78 4.64 -5.05 8.46
C LEU A 78 3.89 -3.71 8.42
N SER A 79 3.32 -3.27 9.55
CA SER A 79 2.52 -2.03 9.60
C SER A 79 3.30 -0.83 9.05
N ARG A 80 2.76 -0.19 8.00
CA ARG A 80 3.38 0.96 7.31
C ARG A 80 4.74 0.66 6.67
N ALA A 81 5.09 -0.59 6.45
CA ALA A 81 6.27 -0.94 5.67
C ALA A 81 6.06 -0.58 4.18
N ASN A 82 7.10 -0.10 3.52
CA ASN A 82 7.08 0.12 2.08
C ASN A 82 7.52 -1.16 1.36
N LEU A 83 6.58 -1.85 0.75
CA LEU A 83 6.79 -3.11 0.00
C LEU A 83 6.70 -2.91 -1.52
N PHE A 84 6.66 -1.66 -2.00
CA PHE A 84 6.55 -1.39 -3.43
C PHE A 84 7.72 -2.01 -4.20
N GLY A 85 7.40 -2.76 -5.26
CA GLY A 85 8.41 -3.44 -6.07
C GLY A 85 9.23 -4.51 -5.32
N ALA A 86 8.82 -4.92 -4.11
CA ALA A 86 9.45 -6.05 -3.44
C ALA A 86 9.18 -7.32 -4.25
N ASP A 87 10.27 -8.00 -4.65
CA ASP A 87 10.19 -9.20 -5.46
C ASP A 87 9.66 -10.40 -4.65
N TYR A 88 8.76 -11.15 -5.27
CA TYR A 88 8.24 -12.44 -4.77
C TYR A 88 7.58 -12.38 -3.37
N ILE A 89 7.06 -11.23 -2.96
CA ILE A 89 6.36 -11.11 -1.68
C ILE A 89 5.15 -12.07 -1.63
N GLU A 90 4.51 -12.34 -2.75
CA GLU A 90 3.42 -13.32 -2.88
C GLU A 90 3.87 -14.77 -2.63
N LYS A 91 5.17 -15.06 -2.77
CA LYS A 91 5.78 -16.37 -2.48
C LYS A 91 6.34 -16.47 -1.06
N ALA A 92 6.24 -15.38 -0.27
CA ALA A 92 6.61 -15.44 1.14
C ALA A 92 5.66 -16.36 1.91
N LYS A 93 6.23 -17.18 2.79
CA LYS A 93 5.45 -18.16 3.55
C LYS A 93 4.71 -17.48 4.71
N ASN A 94 3.44 -17.88 4.91
CA ASN A 94 2.63 -17.47 6.06
C ASN A 94 2.56 -15.94 6.24
N LEU A 95 2.55 -15.19 5.15
CA LEU A 95 2.36 -13.76 5.18
C LEU A 95 0.94 -13.45 5.70
N PHE A 96 0.85 -12.93 6.91
CA PHE A 96 -0.37 -12.34 7.43
C PHE A 96 -0.22 -10.82 7.40
N TYR A 97 -1.02 -10.19 6.56
CA TYR A 97 -1.10 -8.74 6.47
C TYR A 97 -2.51 -8.29 6.84
N PRO A 98 -2.69 -7.47 7.88
CA PRO A 98 -4.02 -6.93 8.19
C PRO A 98 -4.45 -6.00 7.04
N ILE A 99 -5.40 -6.47 6.23
CA ILE A 99 -5.94 -5.72 5.11
C ILE A 99 -6.90 -4.65 5.63
N ALA A 100 -6.76 -3.43 5.17
CA ALA A 100 -7.74 -2.38 5.45
C ALA A 100 -9.05 -2.62 4.68
N CYS A 101 -8.94 -3.16 3.45
CA CYS A 101 -10.06 -3.39 2.56
C CYS A 101 -10.80 -4.70 2.89
N PRO A 102 -12.13 -4.71 3.10
CA PRO A 102 -12.91 -5.93 3.20
C PRO A 102 -12.72 -6.85 1.98
N GLU A 103 -12.48 -8.14 2.22
CA GLU A 103 -12.24 -9.10 1.13
C GLU A 103 -13.54 -9.54 0.42
N ILE A 104 -14.66 -9.54 1.14
CA ILE A 104 -15.98 -10.02 0.66
C ILE A 104 -17.07 -9.01 0.96
N GLY A 105 -18.18 -9.12 0.22
CA GLY A 105 -19.37 -8.28 0.37
C GLY A 105 -19.19 -6.87 -0.20
N ALA A 106 -20.28 -6.16 -0.41
CA ALA A 106 -20.27 -4.75 -0.77
C ALA A 106 -20.05 -3.87 0.47
N PHE A 107 -19.35 -2.75 0.29
CA PHE A 107 -19.11 -1.80 1.39
C PHE A 107 -18.88 -0.38 0.84
N VAL A 108 -18.92 0.61 1.73
CA VAL A 108 -18.67 2.02 1.38
C VAL A 108 -17.20 2.35 1.51
N GLY A 109 -16.65 2.96 0.46
CA GLY A 109 -15.33 3.58 0.44
C GLY A 109 -15.41 5.08 0.14
N TRP A 110 -14.33 5.80 0.40
CA TRP A 110 -14.27 7.25 0.27
C TRP A 110 -13.03 7.68 -0.48
N LYS A 111 -13.19 8.61 -1.42
CA LYS A 111 -12.08 9.09 -2.26
C LYS A 111 -12.05 10.61 -2.28
N LYS A 112 -10.87 11.20 -2.14
CA LYS A 112 -10.67 12.61 -2.42
C LYS A 112 -10.52 12.83 -3.93
N ALA A 113 -11.15 13.86 -4.44
CA ALA A 113 -11.18 14.23 -5.85
C ALA A 113 -11.37 15.74 -6.00
N ARG A 114 -11.57 16.23 -7.22
CA ARG A 114 -11.90 17.63 -7.48
C ARG A 114 -13.29 17.76 -8.06
N ALA A 115 -14.07 18.67 -7.53
CA ALA A 115 -15.38 19.02 -8.07
C ALA A 115 -15.23 19.59 -9.49
N LYS A 116 -15.98 19.06 -10.45
CA LYS A 116 -15.79 19.34 -11.90
C LYS A 116 -15.96 20.81 -12.24
N THR A 117 -16.90 21.49 -11.62
CA THR A 117 -17.25 22.88 -11.93
C THR A 117 -16.35 23.87 -11.20
N SER A 118 -16.12 23.69 -9.91
CA SER A 118 -15.36 24.62 -9.08
C SER A 118 -13.85 24.34 -9.02
N GLY A 119 -13.44 23.11 -9.32
CA GLY A 119 -12.06 22.65 -9.16
C GLY A 119 -11.62 22.45 -7.70
N HIS A 120 -12.49 22.77 -6.72
CA HIS A 120 -12.17 22.59 -5.30
C HIS A 120 -12.11 21.10 -4.93
N GLU A 121 -11.39 20.80 -3.86
CA GLU A 121 -11.36 19.46 -3.30
C GLU A 121 -12.75 19.02 -2.86
N CYS A 122 -13.09 17.78 -3.12
CA CYS A 122 -14.33 17.16 -2.73
C CYS A 122 -14.12 15.70 -2.36
N ILE A 123 -15.11 15.12 -1.72
CA ILE A 123 -15.10 13.71 -1.30
C ILE A 123 -16.16 12.96 -2.11
N VAL A 124 -15.76 11.89 -2.75
CA VAL A 124 -16.63 10.96 -3.47
C VAL A 124 -16.91 9.78 -2.56
N LYS A 125 -18.19 9.53 -2.30
CA LYS A 125 -18.67 8.34 -1.61
C LYS A 125 -18.93 7.24 -2.64
N LEU A 126 -18.28 6.10 -2.45
CA LEU A 126 -18.30 4.98 -3.36
C LEU A 126 -18.91 3.76 -2.69
N GLU A 127 -19.76 3.02 -3.39
CA GLU A 127 -20.06 1.64 -3.05
C GLU A 127 -19.12 0.73 -3.83
N ILE A 128 -18.25 0.04 -3.11
CA ILE A 128 -17.40 -0.99 -3.69
C ILE A 128 -18.25 -2.25 -3.79
N THR A 129 -18.62 -2.64 -5.01
CA THR A 129 -19.54 -3.74 -5.26
C THR A 129 -18.91 -5.09 -4.92
N GLU A 130 -19.74 -6.10 -4.62
CA GLU A 130 -19.28 -7.43 -4.23
C GLU A 130 -18.38 -8.08 -5.29
N ASP A 131 -18.66 -7.83 -6.56
CA ASP A 131 -17.94 -8.37 -7.72
C ASP A 131 -16.76 -7.51 -8.17
N ALA A 132 -16.43 -6.43 -7.46
CA ALA A 132 -15.24 -5.65 -7.73
C ALA A 132 -13.98 -6.42 -7.29
N VAL A 133 -13.00 -6.54 -8.17
CA VAL A 133 -11.65 -6.94 -7.75
C VAL A 133 -11.08 -5.82 -6.91
N ARG A 134 -10.48 -6.16 -5.79
CA ARG A 134 -10.02 -5.18 -4.80
C ARG A 134 -8.67 -5.54 -4.22
N SER A 135 -7.92 -4.55 -3.84
CA SER A 135 -6.57 -4.71 -3.31
C SER A 135 -6.27 -3.67 -2.24
N SER A 136 -5.60 -4.09 -1.20
CA SER A 136 -4.90 -3.22 -0.26
C SER A 136 -3.65 -3.93 0.25
N ALA A 137 -2.60 -3.19 0.54
CA ALA A 137 -1.35 -3.74 1.02
C ALA A 137 -0.93 -3.10 2.34
N ALA A 138 0.22 -2.42 2.37
CA ALA A 138 0.82 -1.91 3.58
C ALA A 138 0.15 -0.63 4.11
N GLY A 139 -0.53 0.10 3.23
CA GLY A 139 -1.16 1.38 3.53
C GLY A 139 -2.62 1.27 3.99
N ARG A 140 -3.21 2.43 4.23
CA ARG A 140 -4.65 2.58 4.48
C ARG A 140 -5.42 2.88 3.19
N GLU A 141 -4.72 3.18 2.12
CA GLU A 141 -5.29 3.37 0.79
C GLU A 141 -5.58 2.02 0.16
N CYS A 142 -6.80 1.85 -0.31
CA CYS A 142 -7.27 0.65 -1.00
C CYS A 142 -7.48 0.95 -2.49
N ARG A 143 -7.51 -0.09 -3.32
CA ARG A 143 -7.84 0.03 -4.75
C ARG A 143 -8.94 -0.95 -5.12
N CYS A 144 -9.79 -0.59 -6.08
CA CYS A 144 -10.76 -1.50 -6.68
C CYS A 144 -10.84 -1.31 -8.20
N SER A 145 -11.33 -2.36 -8.88
CA SER A 145 -11.54 -2.35 -10.33
C SER A 145 -12.78 -1.57 -10.73
N LYS A 146 -13.81 -1.51 -9.86
CA LYS A 146 -15.06 -0.78 -10.10
C LYS A 146 -15.75 -0.37 -8.81
N ALA A 147 -16.59 0.64 -8.91
CA ALA A 147 -17.43 1.13 -7.82
C ALA A 147 -18.66 1.86 -8.36
N THR A 148 -19.73 1.90 -7.59
CA THR A 148 -20.87 2.80 -7.83
C THR A 148 -20.62 4.12 -7.12
N VAL A 149 -20.77 5.23 -7.80
CA VAL A 149 -20.70 6.56 -7.19
C VAL A 149 -22.03 6.84 -6.50
N LEU A 150 -22.01 6.91 -5.18
CA LEU A 150 -23.23 7.17 -4.38
C LEU A 150 -23.51 8.66 -4.26
N GLU A 151 -22.49 9.44 -3.92
CA GLU A 151 -22.64 10.86 -3.57
C GLU A 151 -21.31 11.59 -3.73
N ILE A 152 -21.36 12.90 -3.97
CA ILE A 152 -20.21 13.80 -3.90
C ILE A 152 -20.50 14.83 -2.82
N GLN A 153 -19.51 15.10 -1.97
CA GLN A 153 -19.60 16.01 -0.83
C GLN A 153 -18.46 17.02 -0.86
N ASP A 154 -18.67 18.20 -0.26
CA ASP A 154 -17.56 19.07 0.14
C ASP A 154 -16.77 18.45 1.31
N LEU A 155 -15.71 19.13 1.77
CA LEU A 155 -14.91 18.64 2.89
C LEU A 155 -15.66 18.66 4.23
N GLU A 156 -16.67 19.52 4.37
CA GLU A 156 -17.54 19.65 5.54
C GLU A 156 -18.64 18.57 5.58
N GLY A 157 -18.93 17.92 4.44
CA GLY A 157 -19.90 16.82 4.34
C GLY A 157 -21.23 17.22 3.69
N ASN A 158 -21.34 18.42 3.14
CA ASN A 158 -22.54 18.84 2.41
C ASN A 158 -22.54 18.21 1.01
N ALA A 159 -23.70 17.72 0.57
CA ALA A 159 -23.84 17.15 -0.77
C ALA A 159 -23.62 18.20 -1.87
N LEU A 160 -22.94 17.80 -2.93
CA LEU A 160 -22.71 18.62 -4.12
C LEU A 160 -23.44 18.02 -5.32
N GLU A 161 -24.32 18.79 -5.94
CA GLU A 161 -25.05 18.40 -7.16
C GLU A 161 -24.18 18.58 -8.41
N GLN A 162 -23.01 17.95 -8.44
CA GLN A 162 -22.11 17.99 -9.61
C GLN A 162 -21.24 16.73 -9.68
N ALA A 163 -20.60 16.55 -10.83
CA ALA A 163 -19.60 15.50 -10.98
C ALA A 163 -18.27 15.87 -10.30
N ALA A 164 -17.48 14.87 -9.94
CA ALA A 164 -16.08 15.04 -9.57
C ALA A 164 -15.15 14.45 -10.63
N VAL A 165 -13.90 14.89 -10.61
CA VAL A 165 -12.85 14.46 -11.54
C VAL A 165 -11.68 13.91 -10.72
N SER A 166 -11.08 12.82 -11.19
CA SER A 166 -9.88 12.28 -10.56
C SER A 166 -8.73 13.30 -10.63
N ASP A 167 -7.96 13.42 -9.57
CA ASP A 167 -6.78 14.30 -9.59
C ASP A 167 -5.68 13.74 -10.51
N ARG A 168 -5.54 12.43 -10.58
CA ARG A 168 -4.53 11.74 -11.40
C ARG A 168 -4.89 11.65 -12.89
N ASP A 169 -6.18 11.43 -13.20
CA ASP A 169 -6.69 11.35 -14.58
C ASP A 169 -7.87 12.28 -14.76
N LYS A 170 -7.66 13.38 -15.45
CA LYS A 170 -8.68 14.42 -15.69
C LYS A 170 -9.84 13.96 -16.59
N ASN A 171 -9.70 12.82 -17.27
CA ASN A 171 -10.77 12.19 -18.05
C ASN A 171 -11.61 11.21 -17.22
N PHE A 172 -11.16 10.85 -16.03
CA PHE A 172 -11.89 9.93 -15.16
C PHE A 172 -12.87 10.70 -14.26
N HIS A 173 -14.15 10.56 -14.56
CA HIS A 173 -15.23 11.29 -13.93
C HIS A 173 -16.01 10.43 -12.96
N TYR A 174 -16.36 10.99 -11.82
CA TYR A 174 -17.29 10.41 -10.84
C TYR A 174 -18.62 11.15 -10.94
N ILE A 175 -19.67 10.45 -11.40
CA ILE A 175 -21.02 11.01 -11.56
C ILE A 175 -21.96 10.25 -10.62
N PRO A 176 -22.68 10.90 -9.68
CA PRO A 176 -23.60 10.23 -8.79
C PRO A 176 -24.59 9.33 -9.53
N GLY A 177 -24.81 8.13 -9.01
CA GLY A 177 -25.69 7.12 -9.61
C GLY A 177 -25.07 6.29 -10.73
N THR A 178 -23.81 6.52 -11.13
CA THR A 178 -23.15 5.74 -12.17
C THR A 178 -22.11 4.77 -11.62
N VAL A 179 -21.82 3.72 -12.38
CA VAL A 179 -20.70 2.80 -12.12
C VAL A 179 -19.46 3.34 -12.83
N VAL A 180 -18.36 3.43 -12.12
CA VAL A 180 -17.04 3.72 -12.64
C VAL A 180 -16.18 2.46 -12.60
N SER A 181 -15.34 2.24 -13.61
CA SER A 181 -14.48 1.06 -13.68
C SER A 181 -13.16 1.36 -14.39
N VAL A 182 -12.14 0.57 -14.09
CA VAL A 182 -10.86 0.54 -14.81
C VAL A 182 -10.71 -0.84 -15.45
N SER A 183 -10.19 -0.86 -16.70
CA SER A 183 -10.02 -2.11 -17.47
C SER A 183 -8.67 -2.79 -17.23
N ASP A 184 -7.71 -2.06 -16.68
CA ASP A 184 -6.32 -2.45 -16.48
C ASP A 184 -5.96 -2.56 -14.98
N PHE A 185 -6.91 -3.01 -14.15
CA PHE A 185 -6.71 -3.15 -12.72
C PHE A 185 -5.52 -4.08 -12.43
N ASP A 186 -4.54 -3.57 -11.68
CA ASP A 186 -3.40 -4.36 -11.23
C ASP A 186 -3.77 -5.15 -9.98
N GLU A 187 -3.87 -6.46 -10.11
CA GLU A 187 -4.21 -7.37 -9.01
C GLU A 187 -3.06 -7.54 -8.00
N ASN A 188 -1.84 -7.15 -8.38
CA ASN A 188 -0.72 -7.22 -7.45
C ASN A 188 -0.91 -6.20 -6.32
N ARG A 189 -1.28 -6.71 -5.15
CA ARG A 189 -1.58 -5.89 -3.96
C ARG A 189 -0.39 -5.05 -3.47
N TRP A 190 0.82 -5.45 -3.80
CA TRP A 190 2.05 -4.79 -3.36
C TRP A 190 2.40 -3.58 -4.21
N ASN A 191 1.77 -3.44 -5.37
CA ASN A 191 1.87 -2.25 -6.22
C ASN A 191 0.85 -1.19 -5.79
N GLU A 192 1.05 -0.55 -4.64
CA GLU A 192 0.07 0.35 -4.02
C GLU A 192 -0.32 1.55 -4.91
N CYS A 193 0.62 2.08 -5.69
CA CYS A 193 0.39 3.22 -6.59
C CYS A 193 -0.01 2.83 -8.02
N SER A 194 -0.37 1.56 -8.26
CA SER A 194 -0.71 1.03 -9.57
C SER A 194 -2.16 1.38 -9.98
N THR A 195 -2.58 0.86 -11.15
CA THR A 195 -3.90 1.13 -11.71
C THR A 195 -5.04 0.63 -10.83
N GLY A 196 -6.09 1.43 -10.74
CA GLY A 196 -7.25 1.16 -9.92
C GLY A 196 -7.96 2.43 -9.44
N ILE A 197 -9.16 2.27 -8.93
CA ILE A 197 -9.88 3.33 -8.22
C ILE A 197 -9.38 3.32 -6.77
N HIS A 198 -8.57 4.30 -6.42
CA HIS A 198 -8.00 4.45 -5.08
C HIS A 198 -9.03 5.06 -4.13
N PHE A 199 -9.16 4.49 -2.93
CA PHE A 199 -10.12 4.93 -1.91
C PHE A 199 -9.64 4.61 -0.48
N TYR A 200 -10.33 5.16 0.51
CA TYR A 200 -10.14 4.92 1.93
C TYR A 200 -11.38 4.28 2.54
N ILE A 201 -11.22 3.54 3.63
CA ILE A 201 -12.34 2.92 4.34
C ILE A 201 -13.16 3.94 5.11
N THR A 202 -12.52 5.00 5.61
CA THR A 202 -13.21 6.06 6.33
C THR A 202 -13.18 7.39 5.55
N ARG A 203 -14.24 8.18 5.71
CA ARG A 203 -14.32 9.52 5.14
C ARG A 203 -13.19 10.42 5.63
N GLU A 204 -12.85 10.31 6.90
CA GLU A 204 -11.82 11.14 7.53
C GLU A 204 -10.42 10.90 6.95
N GLU A 205 -10.08 9.65 6.63
CA GLU A 205 -8.85 9.32 5.93
C GLU A 205 -8.80 9.96 4.54
N ALA A 206 -9.90 9.90 3.79
CA ALA A 206 -10.00 10.57 2.49
C ALA A 206 -9.85 12.09 2.60
N VAL A 207 -10.47 12.74 3.60
CA VAL A 207 -10.34 14.18 3.84
C VAL A 207 -8.89 14.58 4.14
N ARG A 208 -8.17 13.78 4.93
CA ARG A 208 -6.76 14.04 5.30
C ARG A 208 -5.75 13.73 4.21
N HIS A 209 -6.17 13.03 3.16
CA HIS A 209 -5.28 12.74 2.03
C HIS A 209 -4.89 14.04 1.32
N ILE A 210 -3.61 14.15 0.94
CA ILE A 210 -3.08 15.27 0.16
C ILE A 210 -3.07 14.84 -1.32
N LEU A 211 -3.79 15.58 -2.17
CA LEU A 211 -3.85 15.35 -3.62
C LEU A 211 -2.59 15.84 -4.34
#